data_9d9587fc514982a853c6d4f4cdfe797a
#
_entry.id   9d9587fc514982a853c6d4f4cdfe797a
#
_cell.length_a   1.000
_cell.length_b   1.000
_cell.length_c   1.000
_cell.angle_alpha   90.00
_cell.angle_beta   90.00
_cell.angle_gamma   90.00
#
_symmetry.space_group_name_H-M   'P 1'
#
loop_
_entity.id
_entity.type
_entity.pdbx_description
1 polymer ?
#
loop_
_entity_poly.entity_id
_entity_poly.type
_entity_poly.pdbx_seq_one_letter_code
_entity_poly.pdbx_strand_id
1 'polypeptide(L)'
;MKLTTSVILAMIIASSGAAFGADGAALWAQSCASCHGKDGSGNTTMGKKLAVKDYSKSQSFSDAEAANVIKNGKGKMKAYKQLSDADVKALVAYVRSLKK
;
A
#
# COMPACT_ATOMS: atom_id res chain seq x y z
N MET A 1 -18.33 19.07 41.27
CA MET A 1 -18.30 18.94 40.86
C MET A 1 -18.13 18.54 39.97
N LYS A 2 -18.02 18.29 39.53
CA LYS A 2 -18.02 17.98 38.86
C LYS A 2 -17.60 17.91 37.80
N LEU A 3 -17.46 17.69 37.25
CA LEU A 3 -17.21 17.71 36.28
C LEU A 3 -16.34 17.29 35.56
N THR A 4 -16.16 17.30 35.21
CA THR A 4 -15.08 16.90 34.95
C THR A 4 -14.93 15.97 34.04
N THR A 5 -15.47 15.41 33.94
CA THR A 5 -15.45 14.44 33.21
C THR A 5 -15.34 14.48 31.83
N SER A 6 -15.81 15.35 31.26
CA SER A 6 -15.88 15.38 29.92
C SER A 6 -14.67 15.23 29.15
N VAL A 7 -13.69 15.56 29.62
CA VAL A 7 -12.50 15.46 29.01
C VAL A 7 -12.17 14.23 28.32
N ILE A 8 -12.41 13.25 28.87
CA ILE A 8 -12.11 12.03 28.39
C ILE A 8 -12.45 11.69 27.06
N LEU A 9 -13.56 12.05 26.66
CA LEU A 9 -13.98 11.78 25.42
C LEU A 9 -13.14 12.10 24.36
N ALA A 10 -12.63 13.17 24.37
CA ALA A 10 -11.88 13.62 23.29
C ALA A 10 -10.80 12.67 22.86
N MET A 11 -10.19 12.08 23.73
CA MET A 11 -9.15 11.25 23.41
C MET A 11 -9.50 10.12 22.62
N ILE A 12 -10.50 9.55 22.97
CA ILE A 12 -10.91 8.40 22.36
C ILE A 12 -11.08 8.57 20.92
N ILE A 13 -11.68 9.60 20.57
CA ILE A 13 -11.94 9.83 19.24
C ILE A 13 -10.73 9.93 18.44
N ALA A 14 -9.82 10.64 18.88
CA ALA A 14 -8.65 10.89 18.15
C ALA A 14 -7.96 9.62 17.81
N SER A 15 -7.84 8.78 18.72
CA SER A 15 -7.12 7.60 18.46
C SER A 15 -7.80 6.72 17.46
N SER A 16 -9.06 6.59 17.56
CA SER A 16 -9.71 5.68 16.68
C SER A 16 -9.63 6.13 15.24
N GLY A 17 -9.74 7.37 15.00
CA GLY A 17 -9.71 7.84 13.66
C GLY A 17 -8.39 7.56 13.00
N ALA A 18 -7.35 7.74 13.71
CA ALA A 18 -6.06 7.58 13.16
C ALA A 18 -5.73 6.15 12.88
N ALA A 19 -6.27 5.30 13.62
CA ALA A 19 -5.93 3.91 13.50
C ALA A 19 -6.29 3.28 12.20
N PHE A 20 -7.21 3.84 11.50
CA PHE A 20 -7.66 3.23 10.29
C PHE A 20 -7.12 3.81 9.02
N GLY A 21 -6.07 4.55 9.11
CA GLY A 21 -5.45 5.03 7.91
C GLY A 21 -4.89 3.85 7.16
N ALA A 22 -4.91 3.91 5.87
CA ALA A 22 -4.36 2.87 5.04
C ALA A 22 -2.86 2.76 5.28
N ASP A 23 -2.37 1.57 5.47
CA ASP A 23 -0.96 1.32 5.71
C ASP A 23 -0.37 0.64 4.48
N GLY A 24 0.29 1.41 3.65
CA GLY A 24 0.89 0.92 2.42
C GLY A 24 1.92 -0.16 2.66
N ALA A 25 2.72 -0.03 3.70
CA ALA A 25 3.74 -1.02 4.01
C ALA A 25 3.12 -2.38 4.37
N ALA A 26 2.08 -2.35 5.19
CA ALA A 26 1.41 -3.58 5.59
C ALA A 26 0.68 -4.22 4.41
N LEU A 27 0.03 -3.42 3.59
CA LEU A 27 -0.66 -3.92 2.41
C LEU A 27 0.35 -4.53 1.42
N TRP A 28 1.47 -3.89 1.26
CA TRP A 28 2.52 -4.39 0.37
C TRP A 28 3.04 -5.74 0.86
N ALA A 29 3.35 -5.83 2.14
CA ALA A 29 3.86 -7.06 2.71
C ALA A 29 2.86 -8.21 2.56
N GLN A 30 1.60 -7.89 2.72
CA GLN A 30 0.55 -8.88 2.70
C GLN A 30 0.18 -9.36 1.29
N SER A 31 0.16 -8.46 0.32
CA SER A 31 -0.42 -8.74 -0.99
C SER A 31 0.52 -8.60 -2.18
N CYS A 32 1.60 -7.90 -2.03
CA CYS A 32 2.45 -7.55 -3.17
C CYS A 32 3.86 -8.14 -3.10
N ALA A 33 4.40 -8.25 -1.91
CA ALA A 33 5.79 -8.63 -1.73
C ALA A 33 6.15 -10.03 -2.20
N SER A 34 5.20 -10.94 -2.24
CA SER A 34 5.50 -12.30 -2.68
C SER A 34 6.01 -12.34 -4.13
N CYS A 35 5.60 -11.40 -4.94
CA CYS A 35 6.08 -11.28 -6.31
C CYS A 35 7.09 -10.15 -6.42
N HIS A 36 6.71 -8.97 -5.96
CA HIS A 36 7.52 -7.76 -6.13
C HIS A 36 8.72 -7.65 -5.18
N GLY A 37 8.73 -8.41 -4.09
CA GLY A 37 9.78 -8.34 -3.08
C GLY A 37 9.53 -7.25 -2.06
N LYS A 38 10.13 -7.35 -0.90
CA LYS A 38 9.98 -6.35 0.13
C LYS A 38 10.50 -5.00 -0.33
N ASP A 39 11.54 -5.02 -1.12
CA ASP A 39 12.19 -3.82 -1.62
C ASP A 39 11.72 -3.38 -3.01
N GLY A 40 10.74 -4.07 -3.57
CA GLY A 40 10.23 -3.74 -4.90
C GLY A 40 11.12 -4.18 -6.05
N SER A 41 12.15 -4.96 -5.78
CA SER A 41 13.11 -5.36 -6.81
C SER A 41 12.63 -6.48 -7.73
N GLY A 42 11.60 -7.19 -7.32
CA GLY A 42 11.15 -8.37 -8.06
C GLY A 42 12.04 -9.58 -7.80
N ASN A 43 12.98 -9.47 -6.85
CA ASN A 43 13.92 -10.54 -6.59
C ASN A 43 13.31 -11.59 -5.65
N THR A 44 12.32 -12.29 -6.15
CA THR A 44 11.64 -13.37 -5.44
C THR A 44 11.49 -14.53 -6.44
N THR A 45 11.18 -15.71 -5.95
CA THR A 45 10.97 -16.85 -6.82
C THR A 45 9.87 -16.55 -7.85
N MET A 46 8.75 -16.03 -7.36
CA MET A 46 7.63 -15.73 -8.22
C MET A 46 7.90 -14.51 -9.11
N GLY A 47 8.59 -13.51 -8.58
CA GLY A 47 8.95 -12.33 -9.35
C GLY A 47 9.84 -12.67 -10.55
N LYS A 48 10.78 -13.57 -10.35
CA LYS A 48 11.66 -14.00 -11.44
C LYS A 48 10.88 -14.81 -12.46
N LYS A 49 10.00 -15.68 -11.99
CA LYS A 49 9.21 -16.52 -12.86
C LYS A 49 8.28 -15.69 -13.73
N LEU A 50 7.72 -14.62 -13.21
CA LEU A 50 6.77 -13.77 -13.91
C LEU A 50 7.42 -12.55 -14.56
N ALA A 51 8.73 -12.43 -14.45
CA ALA A 51 9.50 -11.31 -15.01
C ALA A 51 9.01 -9.95 -14.49
N VAL A 52 8.82 -9.86 -13.19
CA VAL A 52 8.36 -8.64 -12.55
C VAL A 52 9.49 -7.60 -12.58
N LYS A 53 9.16 -6.38 -12.89
CA LYS A 53 10.16 -5.32 -13.00
C LYS A 53 10.70 -4.89 -11.64
N ASP A 54 11.90 -4.34 -11.66
CA ASP A 54 12.55 -3.83 -10.46
C ASP A 54 12.17 -2.37 -10.25
N TYR A 55 11.28 -2.12 -9.32
CA TYR A 55 10.84 -0.76 -9.00
C TYR A 55 11.69 -0.08 -7.91
N SER A 56 12.75 -0.74 -7.45
CA SER A 56 13.66 -0.10 -6.51
C SER A 56 14.66 0.81 -7.22
N LYS A 57 14.77 0.68 -8.54
CA LYS A 57 15.72 1.47 -9.32
C LYS A 57 15.08 2.51 -10.20
N SER A 58 14.10 2.14 -10.98
CA SER A 58 13.45 3.10 -11.85
C SER A 58 11.94 2.95 -11.80
N GLN A 59 11.26 4.05 -11.93
CA GLN A 59 9.80 4.07 -11.85
C GLN A 59 9.29 5.00 -12.93
N SER A 60 9.06 4.47 -14.11
CA SER A 60 8.64 5.26 -15.25
C SER A 60 7.12 5.42 -15.36
N PHE A 61 6.36 4.85 -14.46
CA PHE A 61 4.91 4.96 -14.48
C PHE A 61 4.41 6.17 -13.72
N SER A 62 3.21 6.64 -14.04
CA SER A 62 2.55 7.70 -13.28
C SER A 62 1.79 7.08 -12.11
N ASP A 63 1.40 7.90 -11.14
CA ASP A 63 0.62 7.42 -10.01
C ASP A 63 -0.72 6.87 -10.50
N ALA A 64 -1.34 7.50 -11.49
CA ALA A 64 -2.60 7.02 -12.04
C ALA A 64 -2.45 5.66 -12.72
N GLU A 65 -1.36 5.45 -13.41
CA GLU A 65 -1.11 4.17 -14.05
C GLU A 65 -0.90 3.09 -13.01
N ALA A 66 -0.15 3.39 -11.97
CA ALA A 66 0.08 2.43 -10.88
C ALA A 66 -1.24 2.08 -10.20
N ALA A 67 -2.06 3.07 -9.91
CA ALA A 67 -3.35 2.85 -9.29
C ALA A 67 -4.24 1.96 -10.16
N ASN A 68 -4.26 2.22 -11.46
CA ASN A 68 -5.07 1.45 -12.39
C ASN A 68 -4.60 -0.02 -12.44
N VAL A 69 -3.30 -0.25 -12.45
CA VAL A 69 -2.76 -1.61 -12.49
C VAL A 69 -3.11 -2.37 -11.20
N ILE A 70 -3.04 -1.71 -10.07
CA ILE A 70 -3.39 -2.33 -8.80
C ILE A 70 -4.88 -2.72 -8.80
N LYS A 71 -5.73 -1.81 -9.22
CA LYS A 71 -7.16 -2.07 -9.18
C LYS A 71 -7.65 -3.05 -10.22
N ASN A 72 -7.11 -2.98 -11.39
CA ASN A 72 -7.62 -3.75 -12.54
C ASN A 72 -6.70 -4.87 -13.01
N GLY A 73 -5.48 -4.90 -12.53
CA GLY A 73 -4.52 -5.91 -12.95
C GLY A 73 -3.89 -5.57 -14.29
N LYS A 74 -2.89 -6.32 -14.65
CA LYS A 74 -2.24 -6.17 -15.94
C LYS A 74 -1.42 -7.41 -16.23
N GLY A 75 -1.66 -8.06 -17.35
CA GLY A 75 -0.94 -9.27 -17.69
C GLY A 75 -1.13 -10.33 -16.62
N LYS A 76 -0.04 -10.81 -16.06
CA LYS A 76 -0.10 -11.84 -15.03
C LYS A 76 -0.36 -11.30 -13.63
N MET A 77 -0.38 -9.99 -13.48
CA MET A 77 -0.71 -9.38 -12.21
C MET A 77 -2.22 -9.31 -12.06
N LYS A 78 -2.75 -9.93 -11.03
CA LYS A 78 -4.20 -9.95 -10.83
C LYS A 78 -4.73 -8.60 -10.33
N ALA A 79 -6.01 -8.41 -10.46
CA ALA A 79 -6.67 -7.21 -9.97
C ALA A 79 -6.95 -7.31 -8.48
N TYR A 80 -6.88 -6.20 -7.79
CA TYR A 80 -7.17 -6.12 -6.35
C TYR A 80 -8.39 -5.24 -6.12
N LYS A 81 -9.54 -5.76 -6.56
CA LYS A 81 -10.80 -5.00 -6.50
C LYS A 81 -11.30 -4.73 -5.09
N GLN A 82 -10.84 -5.51 -4.15
CA GLN A 82 -11.27 -5.37 -2.75
C GLN A 82 -10.60 -4.17 -2.04
N LEU A 83 -9.56 -3.60 -2.63
CA LEU A 83 -8.87 -2.49 -2.01
C LEU A 83 -9.65 -1.19 -2.20
N SER A 84 -9.72 -0.39 -1.16
CA SER A 84 -10.35 0.92 -1.24
C SER A 84 -9.45 1.89 -2.00
N ASP A 85 -9.98 3.02 -2.40
CA ASP A 85 -9.18 4.05 -3.05
C ASP A 85 -8.06 4.53 -2.11
N ALA A 86 -8.33 4.62 -0.82
CA ALA A 86 -7.32 5.01 0.15
C ALA A 86 -6.20 3.97 0.24
N ASP A 87 -6.55 2.68 0.17
CA ASP A 87 -5.57 1.61 0.19
C ASP A 87 -4.68 1.69 -1.04
N VAL A 88 -5.29 1.90 -2.19
CA VAL A 88 -4.55 1.97 -3.45
C VAL A 88 -3.60 3.17 -3.43
N LYS A 89 -4.07 4.29 -2.93
CA LYS A 89 -3.25 5.50 -2.83
C LYS A 89 -2.06 5.26 -1.92
N ALA A 90 -2.28 4.60 -0.78
CA ALA A 90 -1.22 4.28 0.16
C ALA A 90 -0.20 3.32 -0.46
N LEU A 91 -0.65 2.36 -1.26
CA LEU A 91 0.23 1.44 -1.94
C LEU A 91 1.09 2.16 -2.98
N VAL A 92 0.50 3.06 -3.75
CA VAL A 92 1.26 3.83 -4.74
C VAL A 92 2.34 4.65 -4.04
N ALA A 93 2.00 5.31 -2.93
CA ALA A 93 2.96 6.08 -2.17
C ALA A 93 4.08 5.19 -1.63
N TYR A 94 3.73 3.99 -1.19
CA TYR A 94 4.72 3.07 -0.65
C TYR A 94 5.69 2.62 -1.76
N VAL A 95 5.18 2.28 -2.93
CA VAL A 95 6.03 1.89 -4.05
C VAL A 95 6.98 3.01 -4.42
N ARG A 96 6.50 4.25 -4.42
CA ARG A 96 7.37 5.40 -4.69
C ARG A 96 8.53 5.48 -3.68
N SER A 97 8.26 5.12 -2.44
CA SER A 97 9.28 5.19 -1.41
C SER A 97 10.36 4.11 -1.56
N LEU A 98 10.09 3.07 -2.35
CA LEU A 98 11.04 1.98 -2.54
C LEU A 98 12.18 2.33 -3.50
N LYS A 99 12.04 3.42 -4.22
CA LYS A 99 13.09 3.81 -5.16
C LYS A 99 14.32 4.30 -4.42
N LYS A 100 15.47 3.77 -4.77
CA LYS A 100 16.74 4.14 -4.13
C LYS A 100 17.52 5.14 -4.94
#